data_e425712c7d95f69ead58bbecf775cdb1
#
_entry.id   e425712c7d95f69ead58bbecf775cdb1
#
_cell.length_a   1.000
_cell.length_b   1.000
_cell.length_c   1.000
_cell.angle_alpha   90.00
_cell.angle_beta   90.00
_cell.angle_gamma   90.00
#
_symmetry.space_group_name_H-M   'P 1'
#
loop_
_entity.id
_entity.type
_entity.pdbx_description
1 polymer ?
#
loop_
_entity_poly.entity_id
_entity_poly.type
_entity_poly.pdbx_seq_one_letter_code
_entity_poly.pdbx_strand_id
1 'polypeptide(L)'
;MRAMPRNTRNQSNTPNSRFGAFQPEPDDDAPKSKSQKKRDMTALQDLGVELEALAKDRLARVPMPESLSDAIHAARRITSHEGKRRQMQFVGKIMRGLDDDEVDAIRNALDGFKGTSKAETARMHLIERWRELLLADDEALTKFLGEHPGSDVQALRNTIRNARREQQLSKPPKSFRELFQMIKAALDQKDAANEAAAPQPAPDTDA
;
A
#
# COMPACT_ATOMS: atom_id res chain seq x y z
N MET A 1 52.11 -50.25 -2.16
CA MET A 1 51.32 -51.14 -1.31
C MET A 1 51.38 -50.67 0.12
N ARG A 2 50.30 -50.12 0.64
CA ARG A 2 49.95 -50.10 2.08
C ARG A 2 48.49 -49.66 2.22
N ALA A 3 47.70 -50.56 2.78
CA ALA A 3 46.27 -50.47 2.95
C ALA A 3 45.88 -49.52 4.11
N MET A 4 44.75 -48.82 3.97
CA MET A 4 44.09 -48.09 5.02
C MET A 4 43.13 -49.00 5.80
N PRO A 5 43.00 -48.86 7.11
CA PRO A 5 41.94 -49.50 7.84
C PRO A 5 40.67 -48.60 7.86
N ARG A 6 39.56 -49.23 7.53
CA ARG A 6 38.19 -48.74 7.76
C ARG A 6 37.89 -48.70 9.27
N ASN A 7 37.35 -47.58 9.75
CA ASN A 7 36.80 -47.55 11.09
C ASN A 7 35.26 -47.60 10.98
N THR A 8 34.71 -48.67 11.46
CA THR A 8 33.30 -48.97 11.56
C THR A 8 32.81 -48.67 12.97
N ARG A 9 31.61 -48.14 13.05
CA ARG A 9 30.66 -48.29 14.15
C ARG A 9 30.79 -47.38 15.37
N ASN A 10 29.84 -46.46 15.51
CA ASN A 10 29.10 -46.48 16.75
C ASN A 10 27.63 -46.03 16.52
N GLN A 11 26.70 -46.98 16.58
CA GLN A 11 25.28 -46.72 16.76
C GLN A 11 25.07 -46.61 18.28
N SER A 12 24.75 -45.44 18.76
CA SER A 12 24.22 -45.26 20.10
C SER A 12 22.76 -44.82 20.00
N ASN A 13 21.96 -45.79 20.26
CA ASN A 13 20.54 -45.74 20.62
C ASN A 13 20.28 -44.67 21.70
N THR A 14 19.52 -43.63 21.38
CA THR A 14 19.00 -42.70 22.36
C THR A 14 17.52 -42.97 22.60
N PRO A 15 17.10 -43.14 23.88
CA PRO A 15 15.70 -43.38 24.20
C PRO A 15 14.88 -42.12 24.06
N ASN A 16 13.70 -42.31 23.48
CA ASN A 16 12.58 -41.40 23.31
C ASN A 16 12.21 -40.73 24.66
N SER A 17 12.61 -39.48 24.86
CA SER A 17 12.12 -38.65 25.96
C SER A 17 10.97 -37.79 25.48
N ARG A 18 9.75 -38.25 25.77
CA ARG A 18 8.55 -37.41 25.81
C ARG A 18 8.66 -36.39 26.95
N PHE A 19 9.39 -35.31 26.70
CA PHE A 19 9.20 -34.08 27.47
C PHE A 19 8.68 -33.05 26.49
N GLY A 20 7.44 -32.60 26.72
CA GLY A 20 6.88 -31.44 26.03
C GLY A 20 7.84 -30.28 26.23
N ALA A 21 8.34 -29.76 25.14
CA ALA A 21 9.13 -28.54 25.17
C ALA A 21 8.21 -27.41 25.68
N PHE A 22 8.42 -27.06 26.95
CA PHE A 22 7.93 -25.80 27.50
C PHE A 22 8.61 -24.70 26.65
N GLN A 23 7.87 -24.11 25.72
CA GLN A 23 8.27 -22.88 25.09
C GLN A 23 7.89 -21.77 26.07
N PRO A 24 8.84 -21.09 26.71
CA PRO A 24 8.51 -19.91 27.51
C PRO A 24 7.88 -18.89 26.55
N GLU A 25 6.71 -18.40 26.92
CA GLU A 25 6.10 -17.23 26.27
C GLU A 25 7.16 -16.12 26.22
N PRO A 26 7.24 -15.35 25.13
CA PRO A 26 8.21 -14.27 25.04
C PRO A 26 7.92 -13.26 26.16
N ASP A 27 8.83 -13.15 27.12
CA ASP A 27 8.83 -12.08 28.12
C ASP A 27 8.95 -10.75 27.37
N ASP A 28 7.85 -9.99 27.28
CA ASP A 28 7.81 -8.66 26.66
C ASP A 28 8.72 -7.65 27.40
N ASP A 29 9.12 -7.95 28.65
CA ASP A 29 10.02 -7.15 29.48
C ASP A 29 11.51 -7.50 29.33
N ALA A 30 11.87 -8.47 28.52
CA ALA A 30 13.26 -8.82 28.31
C ALA A 30 14.02 -7.70 27.58
N PRO A 31 15.23 -7.30 28.02
CA PRO A 31 15.98 -6.22 27.37
C PRO A 31 16.28 -6.56 25.92
N LYS A 32 15.76 -5.75 24.99
CA LYS A 32 15.93 -5.93 23.53
C LYS A 32 17.39 -6.19 23.17
N SER A 33 17.64 -7.20 22.34
CA SER A 33 18.98 -7.55 21.88
C SER A 33 19.61 -6.41 21.10
N LYS A 34 20.96 -6.36 21.02
CA LYS A 34 21.68 -5.35 20.21
C LYS A 34 21.22 -5.33 18.75
N SER A 35 20.92 -6.49 18.17
CA SER A 35 20.42 -6.63 16.82
C SER A 35 19.00 -6.09 16.67
N GLN A 36 18.16 -6.29 17.69
CA GLN A 36 16.80 -5.74 17.70
C GLN A 36 16.84 -4.21 17.81
N LYS A 37 17.61 -3.65 18.73
CA LYS A 37 17.78 -2.20 18.84
C LYS A 37 18.28 -1.56 17.54
N LYS A 38 19.19 -2.23 16.82
CA LYS A 38 19.66 -1.75 15.52
C LYS A 38 18.53 -1.76 14.47
N ARG A 39 17.72 -2.82 14.43
CA ARG A 39 16.56 -2.89 13.52
C ARG A 39 15.54 -1.80 13.81
N ASP A 40 15.20 -1.59 15.08
CA ASP A 40 14.26 -0.55 15.51
C ASP A 40 14.75 0.85 15.11
N MET A 41 16.06 1.12 15.31
CA MET A 41 16.66 2.38 14.88
C MET A 41 16.63 2.58 13.36
N THR A 42 16.85 1.52 12.58
CA THR A 42 16.77 1.59 11.12
C THR A 42 15.33 1.83 10.69
N ALA A 43 14.35 1.14 11.28
CA ALA A 43 12.94 1.31 10.98
C ALA A 43 12.46 2.75 11.25
N LEU A 44 12.89 3.38 12.34
CA LEU A 44 12.60 4.79 12.63
C LEU A 44 13.24 5.74 11.61
N GLN A 45 14.45 5.44 11.16
CA GLN A 45 15.11 6.23 10.11
C GLN A 45 14.38 6.10 8.78
N ASP A 46 13.94 4.91 8.42
CA ASP A 46 13.17 4.63 7.20
C ASP A 46 11.82 5.37 7.22
N LEU A 47 11.12 5.41 8.37
CA LEU A 47 9.93 6.23 8.54
C LEU A 47 10.21 7.72 8.28
N GLY A 48 11.32 8.24 8.78
CA GLY A 48 11.73 9.63 8.53
C GLY A 48 11.96 9.92 7.04
N VAL A 49 12.57 8.97 6.32
CA VAL A 49 12.76 9.06 4.86
C VAL A 49 11.42 9.01 4.13
N GLU A 50 10.52 8.14 4.54
CA GLU A 50 9.19 8.02 3.95
C GLU A 50 8.38 9.32 4.15
N LEU A 51 8.43 9.94 5.33
CA LEU A 51 7.80 11.23 5.60
C LEU A 51 8.35 12.35 4.70
N GLU A 52 9.66 12.37 4.48
CA GLU A 52 10.28 13.36 3.60
C GLU A 52 9.82 13.19 2.14
N ALA A 53 9.60 11.97 1.68
CA ALA A 53 9.18 11.66 0.32
C ALA A 53 7.68 11.90 0.05
N LEU A 54 6.84 12.07 1.08
CA LEU A 54 5.39 12.28 0.92
C LEU A 54 5.06 13.54 0.10
N ALA A 55 3.92 13.53 -0.60
CA ALA A 55 3.34 14.76 -1.14
C ALA A 55 2.98 15.73 -0.02
N LYS A 56 3.05 17.05 -0.29
CA LYS A 56 2.81 18.11 0.71
C LYS A 56 1.48 17.95 1.45
N ASP A 57 0.42 17.64 0.70
CA ASP A 57 -0.93 17.51 1.26
C ASP A 57 -1.07 16.27 2.15
N ARG A 58 -0.35 15.19 1.84
CA ARG A 58 -0.32 13.99 2.69
C ARG A 58 0.49 14.23 3.94
N LEU A 59 1.64 14.90 3.84
CA LEU A 59 2.48 15.23 4.99
C LEU A 59 1.71 16.08 6.02
N ALA A 60 0.90 17.04 5.56
CA ALA A 60 0.08 17.89 6.43
C ALA A 60 -1.00 17.12 7.23
N ARG A 61 -1.31 15.88 6.83
CA ARG A 61 -2.30 15.02 7.51
C ARG A 61 -1.67 14.00 8.46
N VAL A 62 -0.34 13.90 8.49
CA VAL A 62 0.34 12.98 9.41
C VAL A 62 0.36 13.61 10.80
N PRO A 63 -0.16 12.94 11.83
CA PRO A 63 -0.03 13.41 13.21
C PRO A 63 1.43 13.29 13.64
N MET A 64 2.09 14.41 13.86
CA MET A 64 3.49 14.44 14.31
C MET A 64 3.78 15.70 15.11
N PRO A 65 4.77 15.69 16.01
CA PRO A 65 5.21 16.88 16.72
C PRO A 65 5.75 17.96 15.77
N GLU A 66 5.58 19.23 16.15
CA GLU A 66 6.03 20.39 15.36
C GLU A 66 7.52 20.31 15.05
N SER A 67 8.33 19.89 16.01
CA SER A 67 9.78 19.74 15.86
C SER A 67 10.17 18.79 14.72
N LEU A 68 9.41 17.67 14.55
CA LEU A 68 9.61 16.72 13.46
C LEU A 68 9.14 17.31 12.13
N SER A 69 7.98 17.94 12.11
CA SER A 69 7.41 18.61 10.94
C SER A 69 8.38 19.67 10.38
N ASP A 70 8.91 20.53 11.23
CA ASP A 70 9.87 21.56 10.85
C ASP A 70 11.18 20.97 10.31
N ALA A 71 11.68 19.93 10.95
CA ALA A 71 12.89 19.25 10.49
C ALA A 71 12.73 18.61 9.10
N ILE A 72 11.56 18.04 8.80
CA ILE A 72 11.23 17.47 7.49
C ILE A 72 11.06 18.60 6.45
N HIS A 73 10.35 19.68 6.79
CA HIS A 73 10.23 20.84 5.91
C HIS A 73 11.57 21.48 5.59
N ALA A 74 12.48 21.55 6.55
CA ALA A 74 13.86 21.99 6.33
C ALA A 74 14.61 21.05 5.39
N ALA A 75 14.49 19.72 5.57
CA ALA A 75 15.12 18.72 4.70
C ALA A 75 14.71 18.89 3.23
N ARG A 76 13.44 19.18 2.98
CA ARG A 76 12.88 19.41 1.63
C ARG A 76 13.38 20.65 0.93
N ARG A 77 13.80 21.67 1.68
CA ARG A 77 14.35 22.91 1.13
C ARG A 77 15.82 22.80 0.76
N ILE A 78 16.53 21.83 1.33
CA ILE A 78 17.96 21.65 1.11
C ILE A 78 18.19 20.96 -0.24
N THR A 79 18.92 21.62 -1.13
CA THR A 79 19.25 21.12 -2.46
C THR A 79 20.56 20.35 -2.50
N SER A 80 21.51 20.65 -1.59
CA SER A 80 22.80 19.97 -1.53
C SER A 80 22.66 18.58 -0.91
N HIS A 81 23.23 17.57 -1.56
CA HIS A 81 23.17 16.17 -1.09
C HIS A 81 23.72 16.01 0.33
N GLU A 82 24.86 16.60 0.63
CA GLU A 82 25.49 16.50 1.94
C GLU A 82 24.69 17.24 3.02
N GLY A 83 24.15 18.42 2.71
CA GLY A 83 23.26 19.16 3.61
C GLY A 83 21.99 18.36 3.92
N LYS A 84 21.37 17.78 2.89
CA LYS A 84 20.18 16.92 3.05
C LYS A 84 20.49 15.69 3.92
N ARG A 85 21.63 15.03 3.69
CA ARG A 85 22.07 13.89 4.51
C ARG A 85 22.18 14.26 5.98
N ARG A 86 22.80 15.40 6.31
CA ARG A 86 22.91 15.88 7.70
C ARG A 86 21.56 16.20 8.31
N GLN A 87 20.69 16.86 7.55
CA GLN A 87 19.33 17.18 8.01
C GLN A 87 18.51 15.90 8.27
N MET A 88 18.63 14.87 7.42
CA MET A 88 17.98 13.58 7.63
C MET A 88 18.54 12.84 8.84
N GLN A 89 19.81 13.00 9.18
CA GLN A 89 20.36 12.50 10.44
C GLN A 89 19.73 13.19 11.66
N PHE A 90 19.44 14.49 11.54
CA PHE A 90 18.71 15.24 12.58
C PHE A 90 17.26 14.78 12.71
N VAL A 91 16.55 14.59 11.59
CA VAL A 91 15.22 13.94 11.57
C VAL A 91 15.26 12.59 12.30
N GLY A 92 16.23 11.73 11.97
CA GLY A 92 16.42 10.45 12.64
C GLY A 92 16.70 10.57 14.15
N LYS A 93 17.35 11.66 14.59
CA LYS A 93 17.53 11.93 16.03
C LYS A 93 16.20 12.29 16.71
N ILE A 94 15.38 13.12 16.07
CA ILE A 94 14.04 13.48 16.59
C ILE A 94 13.17 12.23 16.66
N MET A 95 13.10 11.42 15.58
CA MET A 95 12.34 10.18 15.53
C MET A 95 12.65 9.22 16.68
N ARG A 96 13.90 9.14 17.12
CA ARG A 96 14.32 8.32 18.27
C ARG A 96 13.92 8.88 19.63
N GLY A 97 13.52 10.15 19.67
CA GLY A 97 13.04 10.80 20.89
C GLY A 97 11.52 10.82 21.03
N LEU A 98 10.79 10.32 20.01
CA LEU A 98 9.34 10.16 20.05
C LEU A 98 8.97 8.99 20.96
N ASP A 99 7.80 9.07 21.56
CA ASP A 99 7.22 7.94 22.25
C ASP A 99 6.61 6.90 21.28
N ASP A 100 6.27 5.73 21.77
CA ASP A 100 5.76 4.64 20.93
C ASP A 100 4.40 5.01 20.33
N ASP A 101 3.55 5.75 21.04
CA ASP A 101 2.23 6.19 20.55
C ASP A 101 2.35 7.18 19.39
N GLU A 102 3.30 8.13 19.47
CA GLU A 102 3.60 9.07 18.40
C GLU A 102 4.14 8.34 17.15
N VAL A 103 5.03 7.38 17.33
CA VAL A 103 5.57 6.55 16.25
C VAL A 103 4.47 5.72 15.60
N ASP A 104 3.59 5.12 16.37
CA ASP A 104 2.49 4.30 15.86
C ASP A 104 1.44 5.16 15.14
N ALA A 105 1.14 6.36 15.62
CA ALA A 105 0.27 7.30 14.93
C ALA A 105 0.82 7.69 13.54
N ILE A 106 2.13 7.97 13.46
CA ILE A 106 2.81 8.24 12.17
C ILE A 106 2.73 7.02 11.26
N ARG A 107 3.04 5.83 11.76
CA ARG A 107 3.01 4.56 10.99
C ARG A 107 1.63 4.28 10.44
N ASN A 108 0.59 4.38 11.27
CA ASN A 108 -0.79 4.17 10.87
C ASN A 108 -1.24 5.15 9.78
N ALA A 109 -0.84 6.42 9.86
CA ALA A 109 -1.13 7.40 8.82
C ALA A 109 -0.44 7.05 7.49
N LEU A 110 0.83 6.63 7.51
CA LEU A 110 1.57 6.21 6.32
C LEU A 110 0.96 4.95 5.68
N ASP A 111 0.57 3.97 6.48
CA ASP A 111 -0.06 2.74 5.98
C ASP A 111 -1.45 3.01 5.42
N GLY A 112 -2.22 3.94 5.99
CA GLY A 112 -3.46 4.45 5.42
C GLY A 112 -3.25 5.05 4.03
N PHE A 113 -2.20 5.84 3.84
CA PHE A 113 -1.88 6.40 2.52
C PHE A 113 -1.45 5.34 1.51
N LYS A 114 -0.72 4.31 1.92
CA LYS A 114 -0.35 3.16 1.08
C LYS A 114 -1.58 2.35 0.68
N GLY A 115 -2.49 2.13 1.61
CA GLY A 115 -3.78 1.46 1.36
C GLY A 115 -4.60 2.19 0.30
N THR A 116 -4.80 3.50 0.47
CA THR A 116 -5.50 4.36 -0.49
C THR A 116 -4.83 4.33 -1.87
N SER A 117 -3.50 4.46 -1.93
CA SER A 117 -2.76 4.42 -3.20
C SER A 117 -2.88 3.08 -3.92
N LYS A 118 -2.89 1.96 -3.20
CA LYS A 118 -3.10 0.63 -3.79
C LYS A 118 -4.51 0.48 -4.34
N ALA A 119 -5.52 0.96 -3.62
CA ALA A 119 -6.92 0.95 -4.05
C ALA A 119 -7.12 1.80 -5.31
N GLU A 120 -6.55 3.01 -5.34
CA GLU A 120 -6.57 3.88 -6.52
C GLU A 120 -5.91 3.22 -7.73
N THR A 121 -4.74 2.59 -7.54
CA THR A 121 -4.04 1.87 -8.61
C THR A 121 -4.86 0.69 -9.13
N ALA A 122 -5.41 -0.14 -8.24
CA ALA A 122 -6.28 -1.26 -8.61
C ALA A 122 -7.51 -0.79 -9.39
N ARG A 123 -8.09 0.35 -8.99
CA ARG A 123 -9.21 0.97 -9.70
C ARG A 123 -8.82 1.42 -11.10
N MET A 124 -7.66 2.06 -11.26
CA MET A 124 -7.16 2.47 -12.58
C MET A 124 -6.98 1.25 -13.50
N HIS A 125 -6.37 0.17 -13.00
CA HIS A 125 -6.23 -1.08 -13.77
C HIS A 125 -7.58 -1.71 -14.13
N LEU A 126 -8.57 -1.63 -13.25
CA LEU A 126 -9.92 -2.11 -13.54
C LEU A 126 -10.56 -1.33 -14.69
N ILE A 127 -10.44 0.02 -14.68
CA ILE A 127 -10.95 0.89 -15.75
C ILE A 127 -10.26 0.55 -17.08
N GLU A 128 -8.94 0.41 -17.08
CA GLU A 128 -8.16 0.07 -18.26
C GLU A 128 -8.57 -1.31 -18.81
N ARG A 129 -8.72 -2.29 -17.95
CA ARG A 129 -9.18 -3.63 -18.36
C ARG A 129 -10.58 -3.62 -18.97
N TRP A 130 -11.52 -2.89 -18.38
CA TRP A 130 -12.86 -2.75 -18.98
C TRP A 130 -12.81 -2.04 -20.32
N ARG A 131 -11.98 -1.00 -20.46
CA ARG A 131 -11.80 -0.31 -21.74
C ARG A 131 -11.27 -1.25 -22.84
N GLU A 132 -10.27 -2.06 -22.52
CA GLU A 132 -9.71 -3.04 -23.46
C GLU A 132 -10.77 -4.08 -23.87
N LEU A 133 -11.51 -4.63 -22.93
CA LEU A 133 -12.57 -5.60 -23.20
C LEU A 133 -13.67 -4.99 -24.08
N LEU A 134 -14.14 -3.78 -23.79
CA LEU A 134 -15.18 -3.09 -24.56
C LEU A 134 -14.73 -2.74 -25.99
N LEU A 135 -13.44 -2.51 -26.19
CA LEU A 135 -12.88 -2.29 -27.52
C LEU A 135 -12.65 -3.60 -28.30
N ALA A 136 -12.41 -4.69 -27.62
CA ALA A 136 -12.13 -5.99 -28.23
C ALA A 136 -13.42 -6.73 -28.64
N ASP A 137 -14.46 -6.69 -27.78
CA ASP A 137 -15.64 -7.53 -27.93
C ASP A 137 -16.94 -6.76 -27.60
N ASP A 138 -17.99 -7.06 -28.39
CA ASP A 138 -19.32 -6.48 -28.19
C ASP A 138 -20.09 -7.16 -27.03
N GLU A 139 -19.79 -8.43 -26.72
CA GLU A 139 -20.36 -9.13 -25.57
C GLU A 139 -19.92 -8.51 -24.24
N ALA A 140 -18.71 -7.94 -24.21
CA ALA A 140 -18.21 -7.23 -23.03
C ALA A 140 -19.11 -6.05 -22.64
N LEU A 141 -19.77 -5.41 -23.59
CA LEU A 141 -20.71 -4.32 -23.31
C LEU A 141 -21.95 -4.83 -22.55
N THR A 142 -22.47 -5.99 -22.94
CA THR A 142 -23.62 -6.60 -22.24
C THR A 142 -23.26 -6.94 -20.80
N LYS A 143 -22.07 -7.51 -20.59
CA LYS A 143 -21.56 -7.81 -19.25
C LYS A 143 -21.37 -6.55 -18.41
N PHE A 144 -20.75 -5.51 -19.00
CA PHE A 144 -20.53 -4.23 -18.32
C PHE A 144 -21.84 -3.60 -17.86
N LEU A 145 -22.86 -3.58 -18.74
CA LEU A 145 -24.19 -3.03 -18.41
C LEU A 145 -24.92 -3.84 -17.33
N GLY A 146 -24.74 -5.16 -17.30
CA GLY A 146 -25.24 -6.00 -16.21
C GLY A 146 -24.63 -5.68 -14.86
N GLU A 147 -23.37 -5.29 -14.84
CA GLU A 147 -22.65 -4.89 -13.62
C GLU A 147 -22.88 -3.40 -13.24
N HIS A 148 -23.24 -2.55 -14.22
CA HIS A 148 -23.42 -1.10 -14.09
C HIS A 148 -24.72 -0.63 -14.76
N PRO A 149 -25.90 -0.96 -14.20
CA PRO A 149 -27.20 -0.71 -14.84
C PRO A 149 -27.56 0.77 -15.03
N GLY A 150 -26.89 1.69 -14.31
CA GLY A 150 -27.08 3.13 -14.45
C GLY A 150 -26.36 3.77 -15.65
N SER A 151 -25.63 2.98 -16.46
CA SER A 151 -24.84 3.52 -17.56
C SER A 151 -25.67 3.83 -18.81
N ASP A 152 -25.34 4.94 -19.51
CA ASP A 152 -25.98 5.25 -20.81
C ASP A 152 -25.49 4.30 -21.91
N VAL A 153 -26.35 3.35 -22.25
CA VAL A 153 -26.08 2.30 -23.25
C VAL A 153 -25.76 2.89 -24.62
N GLN A 154 -26.50 3.92 -25.05
CA GLN A 154 -26.34 4.49 -26.37
C GLN A 154 -25.04 5.30 -26.48
N ALA A 155 -24.76 6.10 -25.48
CA ALA A 155 -23.50 6.84 -25.41
C ALA A 155 -22.31 5.90 -25.41
N LEU A 156 -22.32 4.82 -24.61
CA LEU A 156 -21.25 3.80 -24.58
C LEU A 156 -21.05 3.15 -25.96
N ARG A 157 -22.14 2.69 -26.61
CA ARG A 157 -22.06 2.08 -27.95
C ARG A 157 -21.44 3.02 -28.98
N ASN A 158 -21.86 4.27 -28.98
CA ASN A 158 -21.34 5.27 -29.90
C ASN A 158 -19.87 5.56 -29.65
N THR A 159 -19.48 5.72 -28.39
CA THR A 159 -18.09 6.00 -27.99
C THR A 159 -17.17 4.81 -28.31
N ILE A 160 -17.60 3.58 -28.06
CA ILE A 160 -16.85 2.36 -28.43
C ILE A 160 -16.62 2.30 -29.94
N ARG A 161 -17.68 2.51 -30.75
CA ARG A 161 -17.58 2.49 -32.20
C ARG A 161 -16.64 3.57 -32.70
N ASN A 162 -16.72 4.77 -32.17
CA ASN A 162 -15.85 5.87 -32.54
C ASN A 162 -14.40 5.60 -32.12
N ALA A 163 -14.15 5.06 -30.95
CA ALA A 163 -12.80 4.73 -30.48
C ALA A 163 -12.15 3.65 -31.36
N ARG A 164 -12.89 2.59 -31.74
CA ARG A 164 -12.42 1.57 -32.70
C ARG A 164 -12.08 2.19 -34.08
N ARG A 165 -12.90 3.13 -34.56
CA ARG A 165 -12.66 3.84 -35.82
C ARG A 165 -11.45 4.78 -35.75
N GLU A 166 -11.27 5.49 -34.64
CA GLU A 166 -10.09 6.31 -34.37
C GLU A 166 -8.82 5.47 -34.40
N GLN A 167 -8.83 4.29 -33.79
CA GLN A 167 -7.71 3.36 -33.79
C GLN A 167 -7.37 2.84 -35.17
N GLN A 168 -8.38 2.43 -35.98
CA GLN A 168 -8.19 1.95 -37.34
C GLN A 168 -7.62 3.04 -38.30
N LEU A 169 -8.02 4.29 -38.08
CA LEU A 169 -7.61 5.41 -38.89
C LEU A 169 -6.38 6.18 -38.38
N SER A 170 -5.75 5.66 -37.32
CA SER A 170 -4.63 6.31 -36.61
C SER A 170 -4.92 7.77 -36.23
N LYS A 171 -6.16 8.08 -35.89
CA LYS A 171 -6.59 9.42 -35.48
C LYS A 171 -6.27 9.68 -34.02
N PRO A 172 -6.22 10.95 -33.56
CA PRO A 172 -6.06 11.28 -32.16
C PRO A 172 -7.11 10.57 -31.29
N PRO A 173 -6.74 9.92 -30.17
CA PRO A 173 -7.60 9.03 -29.38
C PRO A 173 -8.57 9.82 -28.48
N LYS A 174 -9.51 10.55 -29.06
CA LYS A 174 -10.50 11.36 -28.33
C LYS A 174 -11.56 10.46 -27.68
N SER A 175 -12.22 9.62 -28.49
CA SER A 175 -13.26 8.71 -27.99
C SER A 175 -12.68 7.63 -27.06
N PHE A 176 -11.42 7.26 -27.24
CA PHE A 176 -10.70 6.37 -26.33
C PHE A 176 -10.55 6.97 -24.91
N ARG A 177 -10.32 8.28 -24.80
CA ARG A 177 -10.26 8.99 -23.51
C ARG A 177 -11.66 9.18 -22.92
N GLU A 178 -12.64 9.47 -23.77
CA GLU A 178 -14.04 9.62 -23.38
C GLU A 178 -14.59 8.31 -22.80
N LEU A 179 -14.30 7.17 -23.44
CA LEU A 179 -14.65 5.84 -22.94
C LEU A 179 -14.08 5.58 -21.53
N PHE A 180 -12.84 5.99 -21.30
CA PHE A 180 -12.23 5.90 -19.96
C PHE A 180 -13.03 6.68 -18.90
N GLN A 181 -13.45 7.91 -19.22
CA GLN A 181 -14.24 8.73 -18.29
C GLN A 181 -15.64 8.14 -18.02
N MET A 182 -16.26 7.57 -19.07
CA MET A 182 -17.56 6.92 -18.92
C MET A 182 -17.48 5.67 -18.02
N ILE A 183 -16.47 4.83 -18.20
CA ILE A 183 -16.24 3.67 -17.34
C ILE A 183 -15.96 4.11 -15.91
N LYS A 184 -15.12 5.13 -15.72
CA LYS A 184 -14.83 5.69 -14.41
C LYS A 184 -16.09 6.15 -13.71
N ALA A 185 -16.94 6.94 -14.40
CA ALA A 185 -18.19 7.44 -13.85
C ALA A 185 -19.16 6.31 -13.44
N ALA A 186 -19.24 5.24 -14.25
CA ALA A 186 -20.06 4.07 -13.94
C ALA A 186 -19.60 3.34 -12.68
N LEU A 187 -18.28 3.19 -12.51
CA LEU A 187 -17.69 2.61 -11.31
C LEU A 187 -17.91 3.50 -10.07
N ASP A 188 -17.75 4.83 -10.22
CA ASP A 188 -18.00 5.79 -9.14
C ASP A 188 -19.47 5.72 -8.66
N GLN A 189 -20.44 5.61 -9.58
CA GLN A 189 -21.86 5.47 -9.27
C GLN A 189 -22.16 4.16 -8.51
N LYS A 190 -21.54 3.05 -8.92
CA LYS A 190 -21.70 1.74 -8.25
C LYS A 190 -21.18 1.78 -6.82
N ASP A 191 -20.00 2.38 -6.62
CA ASP A 191 -19.39 2.48 -5.30
C ASP A 191 -20.24 3.36 -4.38
N ALA A 192 -20.71 4.51 -4.87
CA ALA A 192 -21.61 5.39 -4.12
C ALA A 192 -22.94 4.69 -3.76
N ALA A 193 -23.49 3.87 -4.67
CA ALA A 193 -24.71 3.09 -4.40
C ALA A 193 -24.46 2.01 -3.34
N ASN A 194 -23.31 1.35 -3.38
CA ASN A 194 -22.93 0.34 -2.38
C ASN A 194 -22.68 0.98 -1.01
N GLU A 195 -22.07 2.15 -0.94
CA GLU A 195 -21.85 2.89 0.29
C GLU A 195 -23.17 3.36 0.91
N ALA A 196 -24.11 3.84 0.10
CA ALA A 196 -25.46 4.24 0.54
C ALA A 196 -26.31 3.04 1.02
N ALA A 197 -26.05 1.83 0.51
CA ALA A 197 -26.74 0.60 0.89
C ALA A 197 -26.10 -0.09 2.12
N ALA A 198 -24.93 0.35 2.58
CA ALA A 198 -24.28 -0.20 3.76
C ALA A 198 -25.10 0.13 5.03
N PRO A 199 -25.37 -0.85 5.92
CA PRO A 199 -26.12 -0.60 7.14
C PRO A 199 -25.37 0.42 8.02
N GLN A 200 -26.06 1.51 8.34
CA GLN A 200 -25.53 2.50 9.29
C GLN A 200 -25.35 1.82 10.66
N PRO A 201 -24.24 2.02 11.37
CA PRO A 201 -24.11 1.55 12.73
C PRO A 201 -25.26 2.14 13.57
N ALA A 202 -25.95 1.27 14.29
CA ALA A 202 -27.04 1.70 15.17
C ALA A 202 -26.52 2.78 16.13
N PRO A 203 -27.28 3.86 16.39
CA PRO A 203 -26.87 4.84 17.39
C PRO A 203 -26.73 4.13 18.73
N ASP A 204 -25.58 4.26 19.36
CA ASP A 204 -25.35 3.78 20.72
C ASP A 204 -26.42 4.42 21.61
N THR A 205 -27.38 3.62 22.03
CA THR A 205 -28.40 4.03 23.00
C THR A 205 -27.80 3.78 24.38
N ASP A 206 -26.97 4.71 24.82
CA ASP A 206 -26.65 4.85 26.24
C ASP A 206 -27.88 5.42 26.95
N ALA A 207 -28.54 4.55 27.76
CA ALA A 207 -29.55 4.92 28.74
C ALA A 207 -29.03 4.62 30.15
#